data_c7571c493b66f96b4cad4a84f6e880ec
#
_entry.id   c7571c493b66f96b4cad4a84f6e880ec
#
_cell.length_a   1.000
_cell.length_b   1.000
_cell.length_c   1.000
_cell.angle_alpha   90.00
_cell.angle_beta   90.00
_cell.angle_gamma   90.00
#
_symmetry.space_group_name_H-M   'P 1'
#
loop_
_entity.id
_entity.type
_entity.pdbx_description
1 polymer ?
#
loop_
_entity_poly.entity_id
_entity_poly.type
_entity_poly.pdbx_seq_one_letter_code
_entity_poly.pdbx_strand_id
1 'polypeptide(L)'
;MARPSTPKLPVPKTLISEVLQRVSNAKTKAQKVAILQEYKSAALTKLLLCNFAKNIQFVFPTGKTPYTPLDRPKGIEHKMLFAEQRLIDKFITKTVNGITYYGCSGGTKPGIQQLKKENIWIQLLESLHAEEAELLDLVKDGELTSRYKITKQNVIDAFPELGLS
;
A
#
# COMPACT_ATOMS: atom_id res chain seq x y z
N MET A 1 -34.99 2.96 18.91
CA MET A 1 -34.23 2.85 18.78
C MET A 1 -33.48 2.95 18.01
N ALA A 2 -33.09 3.20 17.86
CA ALA A 2 -32.35 3.50 17.11
C ALA A 2 -31.47 2.87 16.75
N ARG A 3 -31.13 2.79 16.15
CA ARG A 3 -30.36 2.42 15.66
C ARG A 3 -29.34 2.61 15.35
N PRO A 4 -28.94 2.28 15.35
CA PRO A 4 -27.79 2.59 15.14
C PRO A 4 -27.20 2.45 14.07
N SER A 5 -27.04 2.79 13.62
CA SER A 5 -26.44 2.72 12.71
C SER A 5 -25.49 2.72 12.43
N THR A 6 -25.09 2.57 12.38
CA THR A 6 -24.22 2.53 11.99
C THR A 6 -23.59 2.60 11.66
N PRO A 7 -23.21 2.50 11.53
CA PRO A 7 -22.41 2.70 11.17
C PRO A 7 -21.74 2.63 10.50
N LYS A 8 -21.53 2.79 10.19
CA LYS A 8 -20.88 2.75 9.53
C LYS A 8 -19.89 3.05 9.46
N LEU A 9 -19.45 2.31 9.71
CA LEU A 9 -18.41 2.70 9.49
C LEU A 9 -17.97 2.79 8.52
N PRO A 10 -17.50 3.23 8.60
CA PRO A 10 -17.35 3.85 7.36
C PRO A 10 -16.10 3.56 6.66
N VAL A 11 -16.32 3.30 5.47
CA VAL A 11 -15.26 3.38 4.51
C VAL A 11 -14.62 4.74 4.70
N PRO A 12 -13.35 4.80 5.04
CA PRO A 12 -12.67 6.07 5.11
C PRO A 12 -12.77 6.76 3.77
N LYS A 13 -13.18 7.99 3.76
CA LYS A 13 -13.18 8.78 2.54
C LYS A 13 -11.79 9.28 2.21
N THR A 14 -10.87 9.22 3.16
CA THR A 14 -9.50 9.68 2.99
C THR A 14 -8.68 8.62 2.27
N LEU A 15 -8.11 8.98 1.14
CA LEU A 15 -7.24 8.08 0.38
C LEU A 15 -5.91 7.89 1.12
N ILE A 16 -5.27 6.73 0.90
CA ILE A 16 -3.95 6.48 1.48
C ILE A 16 -2.95 7.54 1.02
N SER A 17 -3.05 7.99 -0.23
CA SER A 17 -2.19 9.06 -0.74
C SER A 17 -2.38 10.36 0.04
N GLU A 18 -3.61 10.65 0.46
CA GLU A 18 -3.87 11.83 1.29
C GLU A 18 -3.26 11.71 2.67
N VAL A 19 -3.36 10.53 3.27
CA VAL A 19 -2.75 10.26 4.57
C VAL A 19 -1.24 10.48 4.50
N LEU A 20 -0.59 9.91 3.49
CA LEU A 20 0.85 10.05 3.33
C LEU A 20 1.24 11.49 3.01
N GLN A 21 0.40 12.23 2.28
CA GLN A 21 0.65 13.64 2.03
C GLN A 21 0.61 14.44 3.34
N ARG A 22 -0.33 14.14 4.23
CA ARG A 22 -0.40 14.77 5.54
C ARG A 22 0.84 14.46 6.37
N VAL A 23 1.30 13.21 6.34
CA VAL A 23 2.54 12.82 7.03
C VAL A 23 3.73 13.61 6.44
N SER A 24 3.78 13.69 5.12
CA SER A 24 4.86 14.41 4.42
C SER A 24 4.89 15.89 4.81
N ASN A 25 3.72 16.49 5.00
CA ASN A 25 3.60 17.91 5.35
C ASN A 25 3.83 18.19 6.83
N ALA A 26 3.79 17.17 7.69
CA ALA A 26 4.02 17.35 9.13
C ALA A 26 5.47 17.78 9.37
N LYS A 27 5.66 18.66 10.34
CA LYS A 27 6.96 19.30 10.58
C LYS A 27 7.86 18.53 11.53
N THR A 28 7.30 17.70 12.40
CA THR A 28 8.07 16.97 13.41
C THR A 28 7.82 15.47 13.30
N LYS A 29 8.80 14.70 13.81
CA LYS A 29 8.66 13.24 13.85
C LYS A 29 7.44 12.82 14.67
N ALA A 30 7.20 13.48 15.79
CA ALA A 30 6.06 13.18 16.66
C ALA A 30 4.73 13.37 15.92
N GLN A 31 4.61 14.44 15.13
CA GLN A 31 3.42 14.69 14.33
C GLN A 31 3.23 13.63 13.25
N LYS A 32 4.32 13.23 12.59
CA LYS A 32 4.25 12.18 11.57
C LYS A 32 3.77 10.86 12.17
N VAL A 33 4.32 10.48 13.30
CA VAL A 33 3.94 9.24 13.99
C VAL A 33 2.47 9.32 14.43
N ALA A 34 2.04 10.46 14.97
CA ALA A 34 0.65 10.63 15.39
C ALA A 34 -0.33 10.48 14.23
N ILE A 35 -0.01 11.05 13.07
CA ILE A 35 -0.87 10.94 11.89
C ILE A 35 -0.94 9.49 11.41
N LEU A 36 0.20 8.80 11.36
CA LEU A 36 0.22 7.40 10.96
C LEU A 36 -0.64 6.55 11.88
N GLN A 37 -0.55 6.77 13.19
CA GLN A 37 -1.33 6.01 14.16
C GLN A 37 -2.82 6.34 14.08
N GLU A 38 -3.17 7.60 13.82
CA GLU A 38 -4.56 8.02 13.68
C GLU A 38 -5.23 7.33 12.50
N TYR A 39 -4.52 7.18 11.38
CA TYR A 39 -5.07 6.59 10.15
C TYR A 39 -4.65 5.14 9.96
N LYS A 40 -4.25 4.47 11.03
CA LYS A 40 -3.85 3.07 10.95
C LYS A 40 -4.93 2.22 10.30
N SER A 41 -4.52 1.42 9.31
CA SER A 41 -5.41 0.47 8.63
C SER A 41 -4.57 -0.68 8.09
N ALA A 42 -5.24 -1.78 7.75
CA ALA A 42 -4.56 -2.91 7.14
C ALA A 42 -3.86 -2.50 5.85
N ALA A 43 -4.49 -1.63 5.06
CA ALA A 43 -3.92 -1.15 3.81
C ALA A 43 -2.67 -0.30 4.07
N LEU A 44 -2.75 0.66 4.98
CA LEU A 44 -1.62 1.54 5.27
C LEU A 44 -0.41 0.75 5.79
N THR A 45 -0.64 -0.11 6.78
CA THR A 45 0.47 -0.89 7.35
C THR A 45 1.08 -1.84 6.33
N LYS A 46 0.25 -2.47 5.50
CA LYS A 46 0.75 -3.36 4.44
C LYS A 46 1.63 -2.62 3.43
N LEU A 47 1.18 -1.45 2.97
CA LEU A 47 1.95 -0.67 2.01
C LEU A 47 3.28 -0.21 2.59
N LEU A 48 3.29 0.26 3.82
CA LEU A 48 4.52 0.68 4.48
C LEU A 48 5.46 -0.49 4.70
N LEU A 49 4.92 -1.63 5.11
CA LEU A 49 5.72 -2.84 5.28
C LEU A 49 6.34 -3.27 3.94
N CYS A 50 5.57 -3.30 2.87
CA CYS A 50 6.06 -3.68 1.55
C CYS A 50 7.15 -2.73 1.05
N ASN A 51 7.04 -1.45 1.37
CA ASN A 51 8.02 -0.46 0.92
C ASN A 51 9.35 -0.59 1.66
N PHE A 52 9.31 -0.84 2.98
CA PHE A 52 10.50 -0.77 3.82
C PHE A 52 11.09 -2.11 4.21
N ALA A 53 10.34 -3.20 4.13
CA ALA A 53 10.85 -4.53 4.51
C ALA A 53 11.78 -5.06 3.42
N LYS A 54 13.00 -5.45 3.82
CA LYS A 54 14.00 -5.94 2.86
C LYS A 54 13.67 -7.31 2.31
N ASN A 55 12.92 -8.10 3.05
CA ASN A 55 12.60 -9.48 2.67
C ASN A 55 11.29 -9.61 1.91
N ILE A 56 10.61 -8.51 1.63
CA ILE A 56 9.39 -8.50 0.83
C ILE A 56 9.70 -7.82 -0.49
N GLN A 57 9.36 -8.48 -1.60
CA GLN A 57 9.62 -7.95 -2.93
C GLN A 57 8.40 -8.17 -3.83
N PHE A 58 8.19 -7.23 -4.73
CA PHE A 58 7.18 -7.40 -5.77
C PHE A 58 7.77 -8.20 -6.94
N VAL A 59 6.92 -8.95 -7.61
CA VAL A 59 7.33 -9.84 -8.71
C VAL A 59 7.42 -9.11 -10.05
N PHE A 60 7.51 -7.79 -10.04
CA PHE A 60 7.54 -6.96 -11.25
C PHE A 60 8.87 -6.24 -11.36
N PRO A 61 9.28 -5.87 -12.58
CA PRO A 61 10.52 -5.11 -12.75
C PRO A 61 10.41 -3.74 -12.10
N THR A 62 11.55 -3.19 -11.71
CA THR A 62 11.60 -1.84 -11.17
C THR A 62 11.34 -0.80 -12.27
N GLY A 63 10.93 0.38 -11.86
CA GLY A 63 10.59 1.44 -12.79
C GLY A 63 9.10 1.60 -12.96
N LYS A 64 8.71 2.72 -13.54
CA LYS A 64 7.30 3.05 -13.69
C LYS A 64 6.57 2.03 -14.56
N THR A 65 5.48 1.49 -14.04
CA THR A 65 4.63 0.57 -14.78
C THR A 65 3.90 1.30 -15.90
N PRO A 66 3.89 0.75 -17.13
CA PRO A 66 3.12 1.36 -18.23
C PRO A 66 1.63 1.07 -18.04
N TYR A 67 0.88 2.09 -17.63
CA TYR A 67 -0.57 2.02 -17.48
C TYR A 67 -1.17 3.39 -17.77
N THR A 68 -2.48 3.41 -18.06
CA THR A 68 -3.19 4.66 -18.33
C THR A 68 -3.81 5.16 -17.02
N PRO A 69 -3.33 6.30 -16.47
CA PRO A 69 -3.90 6.83 -15.24
C PRO A 69 -5.39 7.12 -15.37
N LEU A 70 -6.13 6.86 -14.30
CA LEU A 70 -7.55 7.15 -14.25
C LEU A 70 -7.75 8.66 -14.11
N ASP A 71 -8.40 9.26 -15.09
CA ASP A 71 -8.64 10.71 -15.11
C ASP A 71 -10.02 11.02 -14.53
N ARG A 72 -10.12 10.96 -13.21
CA ARG A 72 -11.38 11.26 -12.50
C ARG A 72 -11.09 11.94 -11.17
N PRO A 73 -11.96 12.86 -10.74
CA PRO A 73 -11.82 13.50 -9.44
C PRO A 73 -11.97 12.48 -8.29
N LYS A 74 -11.45 12.84 -7.14
CA LYS A 74 -11.61 12.03 -5.93
C LYS A 74 -13.10 11.84 -5.61
N GLY A 75 -13.44 10.65 -5.19
CA GLY A 75 -14.82 10.33 -4.81
C GLY A 75 -15.72 9.91 -5.95
N ILE A 76 -15.21 9.87 -7.18
CA ILE A 76 -16.01 9.49 -8.35
C ILE A 76 -15.50 8.19 -8.95
N GLU A 77 -16.25 7.13 -8.72
CA GLU A 77 -16.12 5.85 -9.41
C GLU A 77 -14.70 5.33 -9.61
N HIS A 78 -13.90 5.33 -8.56
CA HIS A 78 -12.60 4.68 -8.58
C HIS A 78 -12.50 3.70 -7.42
N LYS A 79 -11.63 2.71 -7.56
CA LYS A 79 -11.33 1.81 -6.45
C LYS A 79 -10.40 2.51 -5.47
N MET A 80 -10.38 2.03 -4.24
CA MET A 80 -9.52 2.57 -3.20
C MET A 80 -8.56 1.50 -2.72
N LEU A 81 -7.30 1.88 -2.53
CA LEU A 81 -6.31 0.95 -1.97
C LEU A 81 -6.76 0.37 -0.64
N PHE A 82 -7.47 1.15 0.14
CA PHE A 82 -8.02 0.69 1.42
C PHE A 82 -8.83 -0.60 1.24
N ALA A 83 -9.65 -0.66 0.20
CA ALA A 83 -10.50 -1.81 -0.05
C ALA A 83 -9.79 -2.92 -0.83
N GLU A 84 -8.84 -2.55 -1.70
CA GLU A 84 -8.20 -3.49 -2.60
C GLU A 84 -6.86 -4.03 -2.09
N GLN A 85 -6.52 -3.76 -0.84
CA GLN A 85 -5.21 -4.13 -0.29
C GLN A 85 -4.94 -5.64 -0.31
N ARG A 86 -5.96 -6.47 -0.35
CA ARG A 86 -5.78 -7.93 -0.40
C ARG A 86 -5.17 -8.40 -1.71
N LEU A 87 -5.39 -7.65 -2.79
CA LEU A 87 -4.80 -8.00 -4.09
C LEU A 87 -3.27 -7.90 -4.06
N ILE A 88 -2.73 -7.09 -3.17
CA ILE A 88 -1.28 -6.90 -3.07
C ILE A 88 -0.57 -8.23 -2.79
N ASP A 89 -1.21 -9.13 -2.05
CA ASP A 89 -0.62 -10.45 -1.75
C ASP A 89 -0.33 -11.26 -3.00
N LYS A 90 -1.04 -11.01 -4.09
CA LYS A 90 -0.80 -11.73 -5.36
C LYS A 90 0.48 -11.29 -6.05
N PHE A 91 1.03 -10.16 -5.64
CA PHE A 91 2.14 -9.51 -6.34
C PHE A 91 3.45 -9.56 -5.58
N ILE A 92 3.48 -10.10 -4.38
CA ILE A 92 4.67 -10.06 -3.52
C ILE A 92 5.19 -11.44 -3.18
N THR A 93 6.50 -11.47 -2.88
CA THR A 93 7.15 -12.63 -2.29
C THR A 93 7.78 -12.20 -0.98
N LYS A 94 7.91 -13.16 -0.06
CA LYS A 94 8.57 -12.94 1.23
C LYS A 94 9.63 -14.01 1.41
N THR A 95 10.86 -13.60 1.69
CA THR A 95 11.96 -14.51 1.91
C THR A 95 12.26 -14.62 3.40
N VAL A 96 12.25 -15.85 3.92
CA VAL A 96 12.55 -16.14 5.32
C VAL A 96 13.54 -17.30 5.35
N ASN A 97 14.68 -17.08 5.99
CA ASN A 97 15.74 -18.09 6.12
C ASN A 97 16.15 -18.68 4.75
N GLY A 98 16.25 -17.81 3.73
CA GLY A 98 16.67 -18.23 2.40
C GLY A 98 15.57 -18.88 1.56
N ILE A 99 14.38 -19.06 2.11
CA ILE A 99 13.25 -19.66 1.38
C ILE A 99 12.28 -18.55 0.98
N THR A 100 11.92 -18.53 -0.32
CA THR A 100 10.98 -17.53 -0.85
C THR A 100 9.57 -18.11 -0.86
N TYR A 101 8.66 -17.38 -0.19
CA TYR A 101 7.24 -17.73 -0.14
C TYR A 101 6.45 -16.76 -1.01
N TYR A 102 5.47 -17.27 -1.74
CA TYR A 102 4.61 -16.47 -2.60
C TYR A 102 3.32 -16.11 -1.85
N GLY A 103 3.03 -14.81 -1.76
CA GLY A 103 1.92 -14.33 -0.95
C GLY A 103 0.55 -14.89 -1.34
N CYS A 104 0.34 -15.13 -2.64
CA CYS A 104 -0.97 -15.61 -3.10
C CYS A 104 -1.22 -17.07 -2.80
N SER A 105 -0.16 -17.89 -2.64
CA SER A 105 -0.30 -19.32 -2.40
C SER A 105 0.16 -19.72 -1.00
N GLY A 106 0.95 -18.87 -0.35
CA GLY A 106 1.56 -19.18 0.94
C GLY A 106 2.63 -20.27 0.86
N GLY A 107 2.96 -20.73 -0.35
CA GLY A 107 3.95 -21.78 -0.57
C GLY A 107 5.18 -21.25 -1.29
N THR A 108 6.05 -22.18 -1.70
CA THR A 108 7.33 -21.86 -2.34
C THR A 108 7.23 -21.82 -3.85
N LYS A 109 6.03 -21.99 -4.40
CA LYS A 109 5.78 -21.95 -5.85
C LYS A 109 4.80 -20.84 -6.20
N PRO A 110 4.96 -20.19 -7.36
CA PRO A 110 3.98 -19.20 -7.80
C PRO A 110 2.61 -19.84 -7.97
N GLY A 111 1.58 -19.22 -7.38
CA GLY A 111 0.21 -19.71 -7.52
C GLY A 111 -0.48 -19.22 -8.78
N ILE A 112 0.04 -18.16 -9.40
CA ILE A 112 -0.54 -17.51 -10.58
C ILE A 112 0.57 -17.27 -11.57
N GLN A 113 0.29 -17.45 -12.88
CA GLN A 113 1.26 -17.19 -13.93
C GLN A 113 1.65 -15.71 -13.97
N GLN A 114 2.90 -15.45 -14.32
CA GLN A 114 3.46 -14.10 -14.31
C GLN A 114 2.67 -13.13 -15.21
N LEU A 115 2.31 -13.53 -16.40
CA LEU A 115 1.55 -12.68 -17.32
C LEU A 115 0.20 -12.29 -16.72
N LYS A 116 -0.46 -13.23 -16.06
CA LYS A 116 -1.74 -12.96 -15.41
C LYS A 116 -1.57 -11.97 -14.25
N LYS A 117 -0.49 -12.11 -13.47
CA LYS A 117 -0.18 -11.16 -12.39
C LYS A 117 0.02 -9.76 -12.94
N GLU A 118 0.78 -9.65 -14.04
CA GLU A 118 1.03 -8.35 -14.66
C GLU A 118 -0.25 -7.70 -15.15
N ASN A 119 -1.14 -8.48 -15.74
CA ASN A 119 -2.43 -7.96 -16.21
C ASN A 119 -3.30 -7.48 -15.04
N ILE A 120 -3.36 -8.25 -13.96
CA ILE A 120 -4.12 -7.86 -12.78
C ILE A 120 -3.52 -6.58 -12.16
N TRP A 121 -2.20 -6.49 -12.13
CA TRP A 121 -1.50 -5.32 -11.62
C TRP A 121 -1.86 -4.06 -12.39
N ILE A 122 -1.77 -4.12 -13.72
CA ILE A 122 -2.10 -2.98 -14.58
C ILE A 122 -3.57 -2.59 -14.42
N GLN A 123 -4.48 -3.56 -14.39
CA GLN A 123 -5.90 -3.31 -14.19
C GLN A 123 -6.16 -2.62 -12.85
N LEU A 124 -5.46 -3.05 -11.80
CA LEU A 124 -5.57 -2.42 -10.49
C LEU A 124 -5.13 -0.96 -10.56
N LEU A 125 -3.95 -0.70 -11.10
CA LEU A 125 -3.44 0.67 -11.21
C LEU A 125 -4.40 1.56 -12.00
N GLU A 126 -4.98 1.05 -13.08
CA GLU A 126 -5.90 1.81 -13.90
C GLU A 126 -7.25 2.05 -13.24
N SER A 127 -7.58 1.29 -12.20
CA SER A 127 -8.85 1.44 -11.49
C SER A 127 -8.75 2.34 -10.26
N LEU A 128 -7.54 2.60 -9.77
CA LEU A 128 -7.32 3.44 -8.60
C LEU A 128 -7.28 4.92 -8.98
N HIS A 129 -7.56 5.79 -8.01
CA HIS A 129 -7.28 7.20 -8.19
C HIS A 129 -5.80 7.37 -8.58
N ALA A 130 -5.52 8.32 -9.47
CA ALA A 130 -4.18 8.49 -10.05
C ALA A 130 -3.08 8.59 -8.98
N GLU A 131 -3.35 9.31 -7.91
CA GLU A 131 -2.36 9.46 -6.83
C GLU A 131 -2.14 8.16 -6.05
N GLU A 132 -3.17 7.35 -5.88
CA GLU A 132 -3.02 6.05 -5.22
C GLU A 132 -2.30 5.05 -6.13
N ALA A 133 -2.56 5.11 -7.43
CA ALA A 133 -1.85 4.26 -8.39
C ALA A 133 -0.36 4.59 -8.40
N GLU A 134 -0.02 5.88 -8.43
CA GLU A 134 1.37 6.32 -8.36
C GLU A 134 2.05 5.85 -7.07
N LEU A 135 1.35 6.00 -5.95
CA LEU A 135 1.84 5.57 -4.65
C LEU A 135 2.14 4.07 -4.65
N LEU A 136 1.23 3.27 -5.15
CA LEU A 136 1.40 1.81 -5.18
C LEU A 136 2.57 1.42 -6.07
N ASP A 137 2.73 2.09 -7.20
CA ASP A 137 3.85 1.82 -8.10
C ASP A 137 5.20 2.20 -7.46
N LEU A 138 5.22 3.26 -6.66
CA LEU A 138 6.42 3.62 -5.89
C LEU A 138 6.73 2.59 -4.80
N VAL A 139 5.71 2.08 -4.13
CA VAL A 139 5.88 1.02 -3.12
C VAL A 139 6.47 -0.23 -3.76
N LYS A 140 6.05 -0.55 -4.98
CA LYS A 140 6.60 -1.68 -5.74
C LYS A 140 8.13 -1.60 -5.82
N ASP A 141 8.66 -0.40 -6.01
CA ASP A 141 10.10 -0.18 -6.17
C ASP A 141 10.80 0.16 -4.84
N GLY A 142 10.05 0.25 -3.73
CA GLY A 142 10.62 0.68 -2.46
C GLY A 142 10.99 2.15 -2.44
N GLU A 143 10.37 2.95 -3.30
CA GLU A 143 10.74 4.35 -3.54
C GLU A 143 9.71 5.36 -3.01
N LEU A 144 8.95 4.97 -1.99
CA LEU A 144 7.92 5.85 -1.42
C LEU A 144 8.50 7.17 -0.92
N THR A 145 9.74 7.12 -0.40
CA THR A 145 10.41 8.31 0.12
C THR A 145 10.77 9.33 -0.95
N SER A 146 10.76 8.94 -2.22
CA SER A 146 11.01 9.88 -3.31
C SER A 146 9.86 10.88 -3.50
N ARG A 147 8.67 10.52 -3.04
CA ARG A 147 7.47 11.36 -3.22
C ARG A 147 6.93 11.90 -1.89
N TYR A 148 7.03 11.13 -0.82
CA TYR A 148 6.51 11.50 0.50
C TYR A 148 7.64 11.52 1.51
N LYS A 149 7.65 12.54 2.37
CA LYS A 149 8.69 12.69 3.40
C LYS A 149 8.36 11.80 4.59
N ILE A 150 8.58 10.52 4.42
CA ILE A 150 8.38 9.52 5.45
C ILE A 150 9.61 8.62 5.49
N THR A 151 10.08 8.28 6.68
CA THR A 151 11.25 7.43 6.84
C THR A 151 10.88 6.11 7.46
N LYS A 152 11.76 5.11 7.30
CA LYS A 152 11.60 3.82 7.95
C LYS A 152 11.44 3.99 9.45
N GLN A 153 12.21 4.91 10.06
CA GLN A 153 12.12 5.15 11.50
C GLN A 153 10.75 5.67 11.91
N ASN A 154 10.12 6.53 11.10
CA ASN A 154 8.75 6.99 11.37
C ASN A 154 7.79 5.81 11.46
N VAL A 155 7.95 4.84 10.55
CA VAL A 155 7.09 3.65 10.53
C VAL A 155 7.36 2.75 11.73
N ILE A 156 8.63 2.57 12.09
CA ILE A 156 9.00 1.77 13.25
C ILE A 156 8.39 2.37 14.52
N ASP A 157 8.49 3.67 14.68
CA ASP A 157 7.96 4.36 15.85
C ASP A 157 6.43 4.31 15.91
N ALA A 158 5.77 4.41 14.75
CA ALA A 158 4.32 4.37 14.69
C ALA A 158 3.77 2.96 14.85
N PHE A 159 4.44 1.98 14.25
CA PHE A 159 3.94 0.59 14.16
C PHE A 159 5.06 -0.40 14.51
N PRO A 160 5.50 -0.46 15.78
CA PRO A 160 6.57 -1.38 16.17
C PRO A 160 6.20 -2.85 15.93
N GLU A 161 4.91 -3.15 15.89
CA GLU A 161 4.43 -4.52 15.65
C GLU A 161 4.75 -5.04 14.25
N LEU A 162 5.13 -4.18 13.30
CA LEU A 162 5.49 -4.61 11.95
C LEU A 162 6.85 -5.30 11.89
N GLY A 163 7.67 -5.16 12.92
CA GLY A 163 8.96 -5.85 12.99
C GLY A 163 10.00 -5.32 12.03
N LEU A 164 9.88 -4.09 11.57
CA LEU A 164 10.89 -3.45 10.74
C LEU A 164 12.13 -3.10 11.56
N SER A 165 13.30 -3.23 10.95
CA SER A 165 14.56 -2.94 11.61
C SER A 165 15.56 -2.28 10.67
#